data_8e5eacc1d46f3fb3f87a565a1572cf20
#
_entry.id   8e5eacc1d46f3fb3f87a565a1572cf20
#
_cell.length_a   1.000
_cell.length_b   1.000
_cell.length_c   1.000
_cell.angle_alpha   90.00
_cell.angle_beta   90.00
_cell.angle_gamma   90.00
#
_symmetry.space_group_name_H-M   'P 1'
#
loop_
_entity.id
_entity.type
_entity.pdbx_description
1 polymer ?
#
loop_
_entity_poly.entity_id
_entity_poly.type
_entity_poly.pdbx_seq_one_letter_code
_entity_poly.pdbx_strand_id
1 'polypeptide(L)'
;MRKSDKMFISKTKEILMVKTLYHDLTDSEWEKVKEKLPKEKSKGRPQINARSAFNGIMWILASGAAWRFLPPKYGKWNSVYKKFRQWCSSGFFDKLLENKAKESEILAIDSTFCKVHQHAAGARKIYGNQDIGDSRGGKTTKIHCLVNEKMQVINFLESVFIKRKK
;
A
#
# COMPACT_ATOMS: atom_id res chain seq x y z
N MET A 1 -35.27 -4.49 9.00
CA MET A 1 -33.97 -3.82 8.66
C MET A 1 -33.48 -4.43 7.36
N ARG A 2 -33.42 -3.68 6.28
CA ARG A 2 -33.06 -4.17 4.94
C ARG A 2 -31.57 -4.52 4.87
N LYS A 3 -31.19 -5.43 3.98
CA LYS A 3 -29.79 -5.87 3.76
C LYS A 3 -28.86 -4.68 3.39
N SER A 4 -29.43 -3.66 2.72
CA SER A 4 -28.78 -2.37 2.41
C SER A 4 -28.42 -1.56 3.66
N ASP A 5 -29.30 -1.56 4.68
CA ASP A 5 -29.09 -0.77 5.90
C ASP A 5 -27.97 -1.35 6.76
N LYS A 6 -27.86 -2.69 6.83
CA LYS A 6 -26.74 -3.37 7.51
C LYS A 6 -25.41 -3.11 6.83
N MET A 7 -25.37 -3.05 5.51
CA MET A 7 -24.16 -2.78 4.74
C MET A 7 -23.72 -1.31 4.89
N PHE A 8 -24.69 -0.38 4.99
CA PHE A 8 -24.40 1.04 5.21
C PHE A 8 -23.84 1.29 6.62
N ILE A 9 -24.44 0.67 7.65
CA ILE A 9 -23.98 0.75 9.05
C ILE A 9 -22.59 0.13 9.22
N SER A 10 -22.30 -0.99 8.55
CA SER A 10 -20.98 -1.62 8.56
C SER A 10 -19.91 -0.70 7.97
N LYS A 11 -20.17 -0.12 6.78
CA LYS A 11 -19.25 0.84 6.14
C LYS A 11 -19.04 2.10 6.99
N THR A 12 -20.07 2.60 7.64
CA THR A 12 -19.96 3.78 8.51
C THR A 12 -19.11 3.49 9.74
N LYS A 13 -19.20 2.29 10.33
CA LYS A 13 -18.33 1.84 11.42
C LYS A 13 -16.88 1.69 10.99
N GLU A 14 -16.62 1.12 9.82
CA GLU A 14 -15.26 1.01 9.25
C GLU A 14 -14.63 2.39 9.00
N ILE A 15 -15.40 3.34 8.45
CA ILE A 15 -14.94 4.71 8.23
C ILE A 15 -14.65 5.44 9.55
N LEU A 16 -15.47 5.23 10.59
CA LEU A 16 -15.25 5.76 11.94
C LEU A 16 -14.01 5.14 12.60
N MET A 17 -13.79 3.84 12.43
CA MET A 17 -12.62 3.15 12.95
C MET A 17 -11.32 3.60 12.27
N VAL A 18 -11.36 3.85 10.96
CA VAL A 18 -10.22 4.43 10.23
C VAL A 18 -9.91 5.85 10.67
N LYS A 19 -10.92 6.67 11.03
CA LYS A 19 -10.71 8.00 11.59
C LYS A 19 -9.98 7.97 12.94
N THR A 20 -10.15 6.92 13.73
CA THR A 20 -9.46 6.73 15.02
C THR A 20 -8.04 6.18 14.87
N LEU A 21 -7.75 5.45 13.79
CA LEU A 21 -6.46 4.80 13.55
C LEU A 21 -5.54 5.57 12.60
N TYR A 22 -6.08 6.53 11.85
CA TYR A 22 -5.33 7.29 10.86
C TYR A 22 -5.47 8.79 11.09
N HIS A 23 -4.35 9.48 11.19
CA HIS A 23 -4.24 10.95 11.21
C HIS A 23 -3.43 11.44 10.01
N ASP A 24 -3.74 12.62 9.52
CA ASP A 24 -2.93 13.27 8.51
C ASP A 24 -1.55 13.63 9.12
N LEU A 25 -0.47 13.55 8.34
CA LEU A 25 0.88 13.83 8.82
C LEU A 25 0.99 15.23 9.43
N THR A 26 1.64 15.30 10.58
CA THR A 26 2.09 16.55 11.19
C THR A 26 3.18 17.22 10.33
N ASP A 27 3.51 18.47 10.60
CA ASP A 27 4.54 19.18 9.82
C ASP A 27 5.92 18.54 9.99
N SER A 28 6.22 18.11 11.22
CA SER A 28 7.50 17.43 11.52
C SER A 28 7.65 16.08 10.81
N GLU A 29 6.56 15.30 10.72
CA GLU A 29 6.54 14.03 9.98
C GLU A 29 6.64 14.27 8.48
N TRP A 30 5.96 15.32 7.99
CA TRP A 30 5.98 15.67 6.58
C TRP A 30 7.38 16.06 6.10
N GLU A 31 8.14 16.86 6.86
CA GLU A 31 9.49 17.24 6.45
C GLU A 31 10.40 16.00 6.27
N LYS A 32 10.32 14.99 7.15
CA LYS A 32 11.06 13.73 7.00
C LYS A 32 10.70 12.95 5.73
N VAL A 33 9.43 13.00 5.33
CA VAL A 33 8.96 12.35 4.09
C VAL A 33 9.39 13.15 2.86
N LYS A 34 9.26 14.47 2.93
CA LYS A 34 9.55 15.40 1.84
C LYS A 34 10.98 15.32 1.32
N GLU A 35 11.96 15.14 2.22
CA GLU A 35 13.37 14.97 1.86
C GLU A 35 13.62 13.79 0.92
N LYS A 36 12.80 12.75 1.01
CA LYS A 36 12.93 11.52 0.22
C LYS A 36 12.12 11.52 -1.07
N LEU A 37 11.27 12.54 -1.27
CA LEU A 37 10.44 12.63 -2.46
C LEU A 37 11.28 12.76 -3.73
N PRO A 38 10.89 12.07 -4.82
CA PRO A 38 11.51 12.28 -6.11
C PRO A 38 11.27 13.71 -6.60
N LYS A 39 12.27 14.29 -7.24
CA LYS A 39 12.18 15.64 -7.82
C LYS A 39 10.99 15.72 -8.79
N GLU A 40 10.17 16.73 -8.60
CA GLU A 40 9.01 16.97 -9.48
C GLU A 40 9.45 17.64 -10.78
N LYS A 41 8.74 17.31 -11.87
CA LYS A 41 8.93 18.00 -13.13
C LYS A 41 8.42 19.44 -13.02
N SER A 42 9.26 20.42 -13.35
CA SER A 42 8.93 21.85 -13.26
C SER A 42 8.03 22.35 -14.41
N LYS A 43 7.93 21.58 -15.50
CA LYS A 43 7.15 21.97 -16.69
C LYS A 43 5.84 21.18 -16.79
N GLY A 44 4.77 21.83 -17.18
CA GLY A 44 3.47 21.22 -17.45
C GLY A 44 2.34 21.68 -16.52
N ARG A 45 1.21 20.97 -16.55
CA ARG A 45 0.06 21.26 -15.68
C ARG A 45 0.45 21.15 -14.20
N PRO A 46 -0.01 22.08 -13.34
CA PRO A 46 0.24 22.02 -11.91
C PRO A 46 -0.10 20.65 -11.33
N GLN A 47 0.84 20.09 -10.59
CA GLN A 47 0.66 18.79 -9.96
C GLN A 47 -0.18 18.95 -8.69
N ILE A 48 -0.80 17.85 -8.27
CA ILE A 48 -1.46 17.78 -6.96
C ILE A 48 -0.43 18.03 -5.86
N ASN A 49 -0.85 18.71 -4.79
CA ASN A 49 0.01 18.90 -3.61
C ASN A 49 0.52 17.55 -3.10
N ALA A 50 1.84 17.43 -2.96
CA ALA A 50 2.49 16.17 -2.61
C ALA A 50 2.08 15.66 -1.21
N ARG A 51 1.92 16.55 -0.23
CA ARG A 51 1.47 16.21 1.13
C ARG A 51 0.04 15.67 1.12
N SER A 52 -0.87 16.35 0.42
CA SER A 52 -2.27 15.90 0.29
C SER A 52 -2.33 14.54 -0.42
N ALA A 53 -1.53 14.35 -1.47
CA ALA A 53 -1.46 13.08 -2.18
C ALA A 53 -0.92 11.96 -1.28
N PHE A 54 0.13 12.22 -0.50
CA PHE A 54 0.70 11.25 0.43
C PHE A 54 -0.31 10.86 1.51
N ASN A 55 -0.95 11.83 2.17
CA ASN A 55 -2.00 11.58 3.15
C ASN A 55 -3.16 10.76 2.56
N GLY A 56 -3.58 11.09 1.32
CA GLY A 56 -4.61 10.32 0.63
C GLY A 56 -4.20 8.88 0.33
N ILE A 57 -2.95 8.64 -0.06
CA ILE A 57 -2.40 7.29 -0.26
C ILE A 57 -2.40 6.52 1.07
N MET A 58 -1.89 7.13 2.14
CA MET A 58 -1.85 6.50 3.47
C MET A 58 -3.25 6.20 3.99
N TRP A 59 -4.22 7.08 3.73
CA TRP A 59 -5.62 6.83 4.07
C TRP A 59 -6.18 5.59 3.33
N ILE A 60 -5.92 5.45 2.03
CA ILE A 60 -6.32 4.27 1.25
C ILE A 60 -5.66 3.00 1.80
N LEU A 61 -4.36 3.04 2.11
CA LEU A 61 -3.62 1.89 2.64
C LEU A 61 -4.15 1.47 4.02
N ALA A 62 -4.46 2.43 4.89
CA ALA A 62 -4.99 2.16 6.22
C ALA A 62 -6.45 1.68 6.21
N SER A 63 -7.28 2.23 5.30
CA SER A 63 -8.71 1.89 5.24
C SER A 63 -9.01 0.63 4.41
N GLY A 64 -8.10 0.24 3.51
CA GLY A 64 -8.38 -0.78 2.50
C GLY A 64 -9.49 -0.41 1.50
N ALA A 65 -9.89 0.86 1.46
CA ALA A 65 -10.98 1.33 0.61
C ALA A 65 -10.56 1.35 -0.88
N ALA A 66 -11.54 1.16 -1.77
CA ALA A 66 -11.28 1.35 -3.19
C ALA A 66 -10.93 2.82 -3.48
N TRP A 67 -10.00 3.07 -4.42
CA TRP A 67 -9.51 4.41 -4.78
C TRP A 67 -10.62 5.44 -5.05
N ARG A 68 -11.74 4.99 -5.62
CA ARG A 68 -12.90 5.85 -5.93
C ARG A 68 -13.59 6.43 -4.67
N PHE A 69 -13.34 5.85 -3.49
CA PHE A 69 -13.87 6.32 -2.22
C PHE A 69 -12.92 7.25 -1.47
N LEU A 70 -11.82 7.66 -2.10
CA LEU A 70 -10.89 8.62 -1.51
C LEU A 70 -11.63 9.91 -1.12
N PRO A 71 -11.49 10.40 0.14
CA PRO A 71 -12.10 11.65 0.56
C PRO A 71 -11.65 12.84 -0.29
N PRO A 72 -12.59 13.72 -0.70
CA PRO A 72 -12.27 14.87 -1.57
C PRO A 72 -11.22 15.83 -1.02
N LYS A 73 -11.01 15.87 0.30
CA LYS A 73 -9.98 16.69 0.95
C LYS A 73 -8.56 16.39 0.48
N TYR A 74 -8.30 15.18 0.01
CA TYR A 74 -7.00 14.76 -0.54
C TYR A 74 -6.87 15.02 -2.04
N GLY A 75 -7.95 15.48 -2.69
CA GLY A 75 -8.02 15.74 -4.12
C GLY A 75 -8.70 14.62 -4.92
N LYS A 76 -8.67 14.75 -6.25
CA LYS A 76 -9.28 13.76 -7.14
C LYS A 76 -8.56 12.42 -7.06
N TRP A 77 -9.28 11.34 -6.75
CA TRP A 77 -8.73 9.99 -6.58
C TRP A 77 -7.79 9.56 -7.74
N ASN A 78 -8.15 9.88 -8.97
CA ASN A 78 -7.35 9.52 -10.15
C ASN A 78 -5.98 10.23 -10.17
N SER A 79 -5.90 11.48 -9.69
CA SER A 79 -4.64 12.23 -9.57
C SER A 79 -3.77 11.66 -8.47
N VAL A 80 -4.36 11.32 -7.33
CA VAL A 80 -3.66 10.67 -6.20
C VAL A 80 -3.15 9.28 -6.61
N TYR A 81 -3.96 8.49 -7.31
CA TYR A 81 -3.57 7.17 -7.84
C TYR A 81 -2.41 7.25 -8.83
N LYS A 82 -2.44 8.23 -9.76
CA LYS A 82 -1.32 8.46 -10.69
C LYS A 82 -0.03 8.80 -9.93
N LYS A 83 -0.13 9.63 -8.90
CA LYS A 83 1.01 10.00 -8.05
C LYS A 83 1.54 8.79 -7.29
N PHE A 84 0.67 7.96 -6.72
CA PHE A 84 1.02 6.69 -6.08
C PHE A 84 1.83 5.80 -7.02
N ARG A 85 1.32 5.54 -8.24
CA ARG A 85 2.04 4.74 -9.23
C ARG A 85 3.40 5.33 -9.62
N GLN A 86 3.48 6.65 -9.76
CA GLN A 86 4.74 7.34 -10.03
C GLN A 86 5.76 7.12 -8.91
N TRP A 87 5.32 7.22 -7.67
CA TRP A 87 6.17 7.02 -6.50
C TRP A 87 6.60 5.55 -6.32
N CYS A 88 5.72 4.59 -6.59
CA CYS A 88 6.10 3.18 -6.64
C CYS A 88 7.21 2.93 -7.66
N SER A 89 7.03 3.40 -8.91
CA SER A 89 8.04 3.19 -9.96
C SER A 89 9.36 3.95 -9.74
N SER A 90 9.39 4.96 -8.86
CA SER A 90 10.62 5.67 -8.49
C SER A 90 11.38 5.06 -7.32
N GLY A 91 10.87 3.97 -6.71
CA GLY A 91 11.45 3.36 -5.50
C GLY A 91 11.34 4.25 -4.25
N PHE A 92 10.40 5.20 -4.25
CA PHE A 92 10.24 6.13 -3.12
C PHE A 92 9.85 5.42 -1.82
N PHE A 93 8.92 4.45 -1.89
CA PHE A 93 8.48 3.72 -0.70
C PHE A 93 9.58 2.81 -0.15
N ASP A 94 10.41 2.23 -1.02
CA ASP A 94 11.56 1.41 -0.61
C ASP A 94 12.54 2.26 0.21
N LYS A 95 12.85 3.47 -0.26
CA LYS A 95 13.71 4.44 0.45
C LYS A 95 13.13 4.88 1.80
N LEU A 96 11.80 4.89 1.96
CA LEU A 96 11.17 5.17 3.25
C LEU A 96 11.38 4.02 4.25
N LEU A 97 11.38 2.78 3.78
CA LEU A 97 11.54 1.58 4.60
C LEU A 97 13.00 1.32 4.98
N GLU A 98 13.96 1.54 4.07
CA GLU A 98 15.38 1.28 4.28
C GLU A 98 15.95 1.94 5.55
N ASN A 99 15.53 3.16 5.87
CA ASN A 99 16.04 3.86 7.05
C ASN A 99 15.60 3.20 8.37
N LYS A 100 14.46 2.51 8.39
CA LYS A 100 14.00 1.81 9.58
C LYS A 100 14.79 0.52 9.84
N ALA A 101 15.32 -0.10 8.79
CA ALA A 101 16.14 -1.30 8.91
C ALA A 101 17.46 -1.05 9.65
N LYS A 102 18.02 0.15 9.52
CA LYS A 102 19.31 0.52 10.15
C LYS A 102 19.21 0.82 11.64
N GLU A 103 18.01 1.05 12.15
CA GLU A 103 17.74 1.44 13.54
C GLU A 103 17.32 0.25 14.42
N SER A 104 17.24 -0.96 13.86
CA SER A 104 16.66 -2.13 14.55
C SER A 104 17.72 -3.19 14.83
N GLU A 105 17.81 -3.62 16.10
CA GLU A 105 18.74 -4.67 16.54
C GLU A 105 18.17 -6.09 16.36
N ILE A 106 16.85 -6.24 16.46
CA ILE A 106 16.17 -7.53 16.37
C ILE A 106 15.29 -7.56 15.13
N LEU A 107 15.47 -8.58 14.30
CA LEU A 107 14.68 -8.80 13.08
C LEU A 107 13.99 -10.17 13.17
N ALA A 108 12.69 -10.17 12.90
CA ALA A 108 11.91 -11.38 12.74
C ALA A 108 11.39 -11.49 11.30
N ILE A 109 11.31 -12.72 10.79
CA ILE A 109 10.75 -13.00 9.46
C ILE A 109 9.40 -13.68 9.66
N ASP A 110 8.36 -13.08 9.10
CA ASP A 110 7.04 -13.66 9.01
C ASP A 110 6.62 -13.83 7.55
N SER A 111 5.71 -14.74 7.27
CA SER A 111 5.23 -14.97 5.92
C SER A 111 3.75 -15.29 5.88
N THR A 112 3.06 -14.70 4.93
CA THR A 112 1.63 -14.90 4.71
C THR A 112 1.32 -15.22 3.26
N PHE A 113 0.13 -15.79 3.02
CA PHE A 113 -0.37 -16.10 1.68
C PHE A 113 -1.49 -15.15 1.31
N CYS A 114 -1.35 -14.48 0.17
CA CYS A 114 -2.41 -13.68 -0.42
C CYS A 114 -3.10 -14.48 -1.53
N LYS A 115 -4.42 -14.68 -1.42
CA LYS A 115 -5.20 -15.27 -2.51
C LYS A 115 -5.30 -14.29 -3.67
N VAL A 116 -5.00 -14.78 -4.86
CA VAL A 116 -5.05 -13.99 -6.09
C VAL A 116 -6.27 -14.41 -6.89
N HIS A 117 -7.03 -13.43 -7.38
CA HIS A 117 -8.18 -13.72 -8.22
C HIS A 117 -7.72 -14.40 -9.52
N GLN A 118 -8.46 -15.43 -9.98
CA GLN A 118 -8.09 -16.22 -11.16
C GLN A 118 -7.79 -15.38 -12.42
N HIS A 119 -8.50 -14.28 -12.61
CA HIS A 119 -8.26 -13.37 -13.75
C HIS A 119 -7.00 -12.51 -13.61
N ALA A 120 -6.43 -12.36 -12.41
CA ALA A 120 -5.19 -11.59 -12.23
C ALA A 120 -3.98 -12.32 -12.84
N ALA A 121 -4.00 -13.65 -12.90
CA ALA A 121 -2.92 -14.45 -13.50
C ALA A 121 -2.76 -14.21 -15.02
N GLY A 122 -3.81 -13.73 -15.70
CA GLY A 122 -3.79 -13.37 -17.12
C GLY A 122 -3.43 -11.92 -17.43
N ALA A 123 -3.16 -11.10 -16.40
CA ALA A 123 -2.80 -9.70 -16.61
C ALA A 123 -1.45 -9.57 -17.35
N ARG A 124 -1.29 -8.48 -18.13
CA ARG A 124 -0.04 -8.22 -18.85
C ARG A 124 1.12 -8.06 -17.87
N LYS A 125 2.19 -8.83 -18.08
CA LYS A 125 3.43 -8.76 -17.29
C LYS A 125 4.29 -7.57 -17.69
N ILE A 126 3.83 -6.37 -17.41
CA ILE A 126 4.52 -5.12 -17.81
C ILE A 126 5.80 -4.90 -17.00
N TYR A 127 5.87 -5.42 -15.78
CA TYR A 127 6.97 -5.18 -14.83
C TYR A 127 7.71 -6.47 -14.43
N GLY A 128 7.66 -7.51 -15.25
CA GLY A 128 8.32 -8.79 -14.97
C GLY A 128 7.40 -9.89 -14.46
N ASN A 129 7.95 -10.84 -13.69
CA ASN A 129 7.19 -11.94 -13.13
C ASN A 129 6.21 -11.43 -12.06
N GLN A 130 5.01 -12.00 -12.00
CA GLN A 130 3.97 -11.58 -11.04
C GLN A 130 4.00 -12.39 -9.75
N ASP A 131 4.94 -13.31 -9.59
CA ASP A 131 5.10 -14.21 -8.44
C ASP A 131 3.80 -14.90 -7.97
N ILE A 132 2.96 -15.25 -8.94
CA ILE A 132 1.70 -15.97 -8.72
C ILE A 132 1.94 -17.46 -8.96
N GLY A 133 1.68 -18.26 -7.93
CA GLY A 133 1.79 -19.72 -7.98
C GLY A 133 0.48 -20.43 -7.70
N ASP A 134 0.48 -21.75 -7.87
CA ASP A 134 -0.63 -22.64 -7.58
C ASP A 134 -0.49 -23.27 -6.19
N SER A 135 -1.43 -23.00 -5.29
CA SER A 135 -1.57 -23.66 -4.00
C SER A 135 -2.75 -24.64 -4.00
N ARG A 136 -2.97 -25.37 -2.89
CA ARG A 136 -4.17 -26.21 -2.72
C ARG A 136 -5.45 -25.39 -2.75
N GLY A 137 -5.39 -24.12 -2.35
CA GLY A 137 -6.53 -23.19 -2.31
C GLY A 137 -6.70 -22.31 -3.56
N GLY A 138 -5.99 -22.61 -4.68
CA GLY A 138 -6.00 -21.84 -5.92
C GLY A 138 -4.77 -20.96 -6.12
N LYS A 139 -4.90 -19.93 -6.92
CA LYS A 139 -3.80 -18.98 -7.20
C LYS A 139 -3.44 -18.15 -5.97
N THR A 140 -2.16 -18.14 -5.60
CA THR A 140 -1.65 -17.41 -4.44
C THR A 140 -0.30 -16.81 -4.70
N THR A 141 0.00 -15.73 -3.99
CA THR A 141 1.35 -15.16 -3.84
C THR A 141 1.74 -15.26 -2.37
N LYS A 142 2.97 -15.65 -2.09
CA LYS A 142 3.52 -15.67 -0.74
C LYS A 142 4.31 -14.39 -0.50
N ILE A 143 4.00 -13.71 0.59
CA ILE A 143 4.67 -12.50 1.02
C ILE A 143 5.48 -12.84 2.27
N HIS A 144 6.78 -12.55 2.25
CA HIS A 144 7.67 -12.61 3.39
C HIS A 144 7.91 -11.19 3.88
N CYS A 145 7.69 -10.96 5.15
CA CYS A 145 7.92 -9.66 5.79
C CYS A 145 9.07 -9.77 6.78
N LEU A 146 9.98 -8.81 6.71
CA LEU A 146 11.00 -8.59 7.73
C LEU A 146 10.47 -7.49 8.65
N VAL A 147 10.37 -7.79 9.94
CA VAL A 147 9.82 -6.88 10.96
C VAL A 147 10.83 -6.65 12.09
N ASN A 148 10.76 -5.47 12.71
CA ASN A 148 11.58 -5.13 13.87
C ASN A 148 10.87 -5.53 15.18
N GLU A 149 11.54 -5.27 16.31
CA GLU A 149 11.02 -5.53 17.67
C GLU A 149 9.70 -4.78 17.97
N LYS A 150 9.42 -3.71 17.26
CA LYS A 150 8.17 -2.93 17.35
C LYS A 150 7.08 -3.39 16.39
N MET A 151 7.25 -4.56 15.77
CA MET A 151 6.34 -5.13 14.76
C MET A 151 6.14 -4.22 13.52
N GLN A 152 7.11 -3.37 13.21
CA GLN A 152 7.09 -2.52 12.02
C GLN A 152 7.76 -3.24 10.86
N VAL A 153 7.10 -3.28 9.72
CA VAL A 153 7.67 -3.87 8.49
C VAL A 153 8.84 -3.02 8.01
N ILE A 154 9.99 -3.65 7.86
CA ILE A 154 11.24 -3.05 7.37
C ILE A 154 11.42 -3.34 5.88
N ASN A 155 11.13 -4.59 5.50
CA ASN A 155 11.26 -5.03 4.11
C ASN A 155 10.27 -6.15 3.84
N PHE A 156 9.99 -6.39 2.58
CA PHE A 156 9.16 -7.53 2.16
C PHE A 156 9.68 -8.12 0.85
N LEU A 157 9.42 -9.41 0.66
CA LEU A 157 9.74 -10.15 -0.55
C LEU A 157 8.52 -10.95 -0.99
N GLU A 158 8.19 -10.86 -2.25
CA GLU A 158 7.20 -11.73 -2.87
C GLU A 158 7.86 -12.99 -3.42
N SER A 159 7.20 -14.13 -3.28
CA SER A 159 7.69 -15.39 -3.83
C SER A 159 6.57 -16.28 -4.35
N VAL A 160 6.90 -17.10 -5.33
CA VAL A 160 6.00 -18.11 -5.89
C VAL A 160 5.90 -19.31 -4.94
N PHE A 161 4.68 -19.80 -4.73
CA PHE A 161 4.48 -21.08 -4.08
C PHE A 161 4.82 -22.21 -5.06
N ILE A 162 5.96 -22.85 -4.88
CA ILE A 162 6.37 -24.02 -5.69
C ILE A 162 5.82 -25.28 -5.04
N LYS A 163 4.84 -25.94 -5.67
CA LYS A 163 4.47 -27.31 -5.30
C LYS A 163 5.70 -28.20 -5.52
N ARG A 164 6.25 -28.79 -4.46
CA ARG A 164 7.16 -29.93 -4.64
C ARG A 164 6.39 -31.04 -5.35
N LYS A 165 6.80 -31.38 -6.58
CA LYS A 165 6.35 -32.61 -7.21
C LYS A 165 6.85 -33.76 -6.30
N LYS A 166 5.91 -34.61 -5.84
CA LYS A 166 6.25 -35.88 -5.23
C LYS A 166 6.77 -36.81 -6.30
#